data_e2c6db36aa5f8e136ad6f642f3cd3899
#
_entry.id   e2c6db36aa5f8e136ad6f642f3cd3899
#
_cell.length_a   1.000
_cell.length_b   1.000
_cell.length_c   1.000
_cell.angle_alpha   90.00
_cell.angle_beta   90.00
_cell.angle_gamma   90.00
#
_symmetry.space_group_name_H-M   'P 1'
#
loop_
_entity.id
_entity.type
_entity.pdbx_description
1 polymer ?
#
loop_
_entity_poly.entity_id
_entity_poly.type
_entity_poly.pdbx_seq_one_letter_code
_entity_poly.pdbx_strand_id
1 'polypeptide(L)'
;MIQIKSVLIGFWFAISLLLFFPFVRMAKAQNDNPTLRTFDPRPALKVAQTDLKNAKFFTIDVHTHFRSKIRQDRKNSLTRYVETMSRNRIALSVSLDARLGQEDEHLEFLRPHANRVFSFVNLDFKGDGKSNLPETWACNQPGFVRTCVEQLKVAKQKGIVGVKFFKSFGLSVRNANGSLIKIDDPRFDPFWNACGELGLPVIMHVADPVAFFQPIDSRNERWEELSRHPNWSFYGDQFPSRKELLAARNRVIARHPGTTFIGAHFANNGEDLVTVGKWLDRYPNLIIEIASRINELGRQPYTARKFFLKYQDRIMFGTDGPWPELRLSYYWRFLETYDEYFPYSEKSPPPQGMWRIYGIGLPDKVLEKVYFRNALRILPALSEPYQSAVQELKSDP
;
A
#
# COMPACT_ATOMS: atom_id res chain seq x y z
N MET A 1 -116.14 18.11 17.44
CA MET A 1 -116.21 17.94 15.97
C MET A 1 -115.33 19.00 15.34
N ILE A 2 -114.32 18.66 14.69
CA ILE A 2 -113.41 19.30 13.79
C ILE A 2 -111.92 18.89 14.06
N GLN A 3 -111.46 18.08 13.15
CA GLN A 3 -110.09 17.59 13.13
C GLN A 3 -109.11 18.70 12.68
N ILE A 4 -108.00 18.81 13.27
CA ILE A 4 -106.84 19.56 12.72
C ILE A 4 -105.65 18.58 12.57
N LYS A 5 -105.26 18.37 11.33
CA LYS A 5 -104.09 17.60 10.96
C LYS A 5 -102.89 18.44 11.15
N SER A 6 -101.93 17.96 11.96
CA SER A 6 -100.60 18.51 12.11
C SER A 6 -99.64 17.73 11.20
N VAL A 7 -98.92 18.44 10.33
CA VAL A 7 -97.82 17.92 9.45
C VAL A 7 -96.52 18.05 10.22
N LEU A 8 -95.88 16.91 10.48
CA LEU A 8 -94.51 16.86 11.01
C LEU A 8 -93.49 16.79 9.85
N ILE A 9 -92.69 17.83 9.69
CA ILE A 9 -91.53 17.84 8.80
C ILE A 9 -90.32 17.35 9.58
N GLY A 10 -89.87 16.14 9.26
CA GLY A 10 -88.63 15.59 9.84
C GLY A 10 -87.43 16.09 9.08
N PHE A 11 -86.53 16.80 9.76
CA PHE A 11 -85.22 17.15 9.28
C PHE A 11 -84.24 16.03 9.60
N TRP A 12 -83.72 15.36 8.55
CA TRP A 12 -82.62 14.41 8.68
C TRP A 12 -81.30 15.18 8.52
N PHE A 13 -80.53 15.30 9.58
CA PHE A 13 -79.12 15.70 9.54
C PHE A 13 -78.27 14.47 9.28
N ALA A 14 -77.77 14.32 8.02
CA ALA A 14 -76.77 13.32 7.70
C ALA A 14 -75.39 13.86 8.10
N ILE A 15 -74.81 13.39 9.20
CA ILE A 15 -73.43 13.65 9.56
C ILE A 15 -72.56 12.69 8.75
N SER A 16 -71.94 13.22 7.66
CA SER A 16 -70.91 12.51 6.94
C SER A 16 -69.59 12.57 7.69
N LEU A 17 -69.26 11.50 8.43
CA LEU A 17 -67.96 11.30 9.06
C LEU A 17 -66.97 10.93 7.97
N LEU A 18 -66.24 11.93 7.44
CA LEU A 18 -65.08 11.72 6.57
C LEU A 18 -63.92 11.14 7.44
N LEU A 19 -63.81 9.81 7.44
CA LEU A 19 -62.61 9.12 7.94
C LEU A 19 -61.44 9.46 7.02
N PHE A 20 -60.62 10.42 7.42
CA PHE A 20 -59.27 10.62 6.89
C PHE A 20 -58.41 9.42 7.28
N PHE A 21 -58.35 8.37 6.49
CA PHE A 21 -57.28 7.39 6.54
C PHE A 21 -56.04 8.07 5.99
N PRO A 22 -54.98 8.25 6.76
CA PRO A 22 -53.70 8.62 6.17
C PRO A 22 -53.28 7.49 5.26
N PHE A 23 -53.28 7.77 3.93
CA PHE A 23 -52.59 6.92 2.99
C PHE A 23 -51.12 6.87 3.38
N VAL A 24 -50.76 5.89 4.20
CA VAL A 24 -49.35 5.50 4.33
C VAL A 24 -48.95 4.99 2.97
N ARG A 25 -48.30 5.87 2.16
CA ARG A 25 -47.55 5.42 1.00
C ARG A 25 -46.52 4.41 1.49
N MET A 26 -46.85 3.14 1.46
CA MET A 26 -45.83 2.09 1.50
C MET A 26 -44.93 2.37 0.30
N ALA A 27 -43.72 2.85 0.57
CA ALA A 27 -42.68 2.89 -0.43
C ALA A 27 -42.56 1.46 -0.97
N LYS A 28 -43.01 1.24 -2.20
CA LYS A 28 -42.69 0.01 -2.91
C LYS A 28 -41.18 -0.06 -2.91
N ALA A 29 -40.63 -1.02 -2.21
CA ALA A 29 -39.23 -1.39 -2.39
C ALA A 29 -39.08 -1.66 -3.89
N GLN A 30 -38.33 -0.80 -4.55
CA GLN A 30 -38.00 -0.99 -5.95
C GLN A 30 -37.21 -2.30 -6.01
N ASN A 31 -37.79 -3.31 -6.66
CA ASN A 31 -37.21 -4.66 -6.75
C ASN A 31 -36.03 -4.70 -7.75
N ASP A 32 -35.18 -3.68 -7.70
CA ASP A 32 -33.92 -3.65 -8.44
C ASP A 32 -32.88 -4.38 -7.57
N ASN A 33 -32.66 -5.65 -7.86
CA ASN A 33 -31.51 -6.36 -7.29
C ASN A 33 -30.23 -5.71 -7.82
N PRO A 34 -29.55 -4.88 -7.04
CA PRO A 34 -28.32 -4.25 -7.50
C PRO A 34 -27.28 -5.31 -7.80
N THR A 35 -26.56 -5.15 -8.88
CA THR A 35 -25.38 -5.98 -9.14
C THR A 35 -24.27 -5.60 -8.16
N LEU A 36 -23.31 -6.49 -7.94
CA LEU A 36 -22.14 -6.18 -7.10
C LEU A 36 -21.40 -4.91 -7.56
N ARG A 37 -21.44 -4.60 -8.85
CA ARG A 37 -20.82 -3.39 -9.43
C ARG A 37 -21.59 -2.10 -9.14
N THR A 38 -22.90 -2.20 -8.94
CA THR A 38 -23.78 -1.06 -8.69
C THR A 38 -24.17 -0.92 -7.23
N PHE A 39 -23.77 -1.90 -6.38
CA PHE A 39 -24.01 -1.89 -4.96
C PHE A 39 -23.06 -0.89 -4.29
N ASP A 40 -23.57 0.28 -3.90
CA ASP A 40 -22.82 1.35 -3.22
C ASP A 40 -23.63 1.88 -2.03
N PRO A 41 -23.70 1.10 -0.93
CA PRO A 41 -24.48 1.47 0.24
C PRO A 41 -23.85 2.69 0.93
N ARG A 42 -24.66 3.71 1.20
CA ARG A 42 -24.25 4.90 1.94
C ARG A 42 -24.53 4.71 3.43
N PRO A 43 -23.53 4.78 4.30
CA PRO A 43 -23.74 4.62 5.73
C PRO A 43 -24.53 5.79 6.28
N ALA A 44 -25.48 5.49 7.17
CA ALA A 44 -26.22 6.49 7.93
C ALA A 44 -25.52 6.89 9.25
N LEU A 45 -24.34 6.34 9.52
CA LEU A 45 -23.57 6.61 10.73
C LEU A 45 -23.16 8.09 10.80
N LYS A 46 -23.30 8.69 11.97
CA LYS A 46 -22.77 10.03 12.31
C LYS A 46 -21.59 9.83 13.23
N VAL A 47 -20.42 9.73 12.67
CA VAL A 47 -19.14 9.53 13.36
C VAL A 47 -18.24 10.75 13.22
N ALA A 48 -17.26 10.89 14.11
CA ALA A 48 -16.26 11.94 14.03
C ALA A 48 -15.51 11.85 12.69
N GLN A 49 -15.24 13.01 12.09
CA GLN A 49 -14.47 13.13 10.86
C GLN A 49 -13.42 14.21 11.04
N THR A 50 -12.18 13.76 11.19
CA THR A 50 -11.03 14.66 11.33
C THR A 50 -10.49 15.01 9.95
N ASP A 51 -10.44 16.30 9.63
CA ASP A 51 -9.89 16.80 8.37
C ASP A 51 -8.39 17.09 8.53
N LEU A 52 -7.55 16.08 8.36
CA LEU A 52 -6.11 16.21 8.37
C LEU A 52 -5.59 16.49 6.95
N LYS A 53 -4.97 17.65 6.77
CA LYS A 53 -4.37 18.05 5.48
C LYS A 53 -2.97 17.50 5.29
N ASN A 54 -2.22 17.31 6.38
CA ASN A 54 -0.84 16.89 6.37
C ASN A 54 -0.51 16.04 7.61
N ALA A 55 0.63 15.38 7.60
CA ALA A 55 1.14 14.64 8.74
C ALA A 55 1.47 15.55 9.93
N LYS A 56 1.33 15.06 11.14
CA LYS A 56 1.71 15.78 12.37
C LYS A 56 3.20 16.13 12.42
N PHE A 57 4.05 15.23 11.95
CA PHE A 57 5.50 15.39 11.86
C PHE A 57 5.98 15.30 10.42
N PHE A 58 7.16 15.86 10.12
CA PHE A 58 7.79 15.62 8.82
C PHE A 58 8.13 14.16 8.63
N THR A 59 7.79 13.59 7.48
CA THR A 59 7.87 12.16 7.21
C THR A 59 8.89 11.82 6.15
N ILE A 60 9.31 10.55 6.12
CA ILE A 60 10.06 9.95 5.01
C ILE A 60 9.21 8.84 4.42
N ASP A 61 8.83 8.98 3.15
CA ASP A 61 8.14 7.93 2.40
C ASP A 61 9.16 6.99 1.77
N VAL A 62 9.34 5.81 2.35
CA VAL A 62 10.37 4.85 1.91
C VAL A 62 9.94 3.99 0.72
N HIS A 63 8.72 4.18 0.18
CA HIS A 63 8.19 3.33 -0.88
C HIS A 63 7.36 4.14 -1.89
N THR A 64 8.00 4.57 -2.96
CA THR A 64 7.35 5.27 -4.08
C THR A 64 7.81 4.73 -5.44
N HIS A 65 6.99 4.97 -6.48
CA HIS A 65 7.23 4.52 -7.85
C HIS A 65 7.08 5.68 -8.84
N PHE A 66 8.17 6.42 -9.08
CA PHE A 66 8.12 7.59 -9.95
C PHE A 66 8.11 7.23 -11.44
N ARG A 67 8.91 6.25 -11.87
CA ARG A 67 9.05 5.91 -13.28
C ARG A 67 7.77 5.36 -13.89
N SER A 68 7.05 4.49 -13.20
CA SER A 68 5.87 3.81 -13.72
C SER A 68 4.62 4.70 -13.76
N LYS A 69 4.48 5.62 -12.80
CA LYS A 69 3.28 6.45 -12.65
C LYS A 69 3.38 7.84 -13.30
N ILE A 70 4.59 8.28 -13.70
CA ILE A 70 4.87 9.65 -14.18
C ILE A 70 5.25 9.67 -15.68
N ARG A 71 4.87 8.67 -16.45
CA ARG A 71 5.38 8.42 -17.81
C ARG A 71 5.10 9.49 -18.87
N GLN A 72 4.03 10.26 -18.78
CA GLN A 72 3.59 11.14 -19.87
C GLN A 72 4.13 12.58 -19.79
N ASP A 73 4.44 13.06 -18.59
CA ASP A 73 5.00 14.40 -18.36
C ASP A 73 6.01 14.33 -17.20
N ARG A 74 7.12 13.64 -17.45
CA ARG A 74 8.07 13.23 -16.42
C ARG A 74 8.55 14.37 -15.53
N LYS A 75 8.99 15.48 -16.12
CA LYS A 75 9.65 16.57 -15.39
C LYS A 75 8.68 17.37 -14.55
N ASN A 76 7.57 17.82 -15.14
CA ASN A 76 6.55 18.60 -14.44
C ASN A 76 5.79 17.76 -13.41
N SER A 77 5.59 16.46 -13.68
CA SER A 77 4.93 15.56 -12.75
C SER A 77 5.75 15.27 -11.50
N LEU A 78 7.08 15.17 -11.60
CA LEU A 78 7.96 15.03 -10.44
C LEU A 78 7.93 16.30 -9.58
N THR A 79 8.06 17.47 -10.19
CA THR A 79 8.00 18.76 -9.46
C THR A 79 6.67 18.92 -8.74
N ARG A 80 5.54 18.69 -9.43
CA ARG A 80 4.20 18.73 -8.78
C ARG A 80 4.07 17.75 -7.62
N TYR A 81 4.71 16.57 -7.73
CA TYR A 81 4.68 15.65 -6.61
C TYR A 81 5.55 16.11 -5.44
N VAL A 82 6.71 16.69 -5.69
CA VAL A 82 7.54 17.28 -4.63
C VAL A 82 6.81 18.43 -3.93
N GLU A 83 6.06 19.25 -4.66
CA GLU A 83 5.15 20.23 -4.07
C GLU A 83 4.07 19.59 -3.20
N THR A 84 3.46 18.48 -3.70
CA THR A 84 2.50 17.69 -2.91
C THR A 84 3.14 17.11 -1.65
N MET A 85 4.38 16.60 -1.74
CA MET A 85 5.16 16.16 -0.58
C MET A 85 5.29 17.31 0.45
N SER A 86 5.66 18.50 0.01
CA SER A 86 5.85 19.68 0.89
C SER A 86 4.55 20.02 1.63
N ARG A 87 3.43 20.15 0.92
CA ARG A 87 2.11 20.41 1.54
C ARG A 87 1.67 19.32 2.52
N ASN A 88 2.10 18.09 2.34
CA ASN A 88 1.78 16.95 3.20
C ASN A 88 2.82 16.67 4.29
N ARG A 89 3.86 17.52 4.43
CA ARG A 89 5.00 17.33 5.34
C ARG A 89 5.79 16.04 5.06
N ILE A 90 5.86 15.60 3.82
CA ILE A 90 6.77 14.54 3.40
C ILE A 90 8.11 15.20 3.05
N ALA A 91 9.06 15.13 3.96
CA ALA A 91 10.38 15.74 3.78
C ALA A 91 11.19 15.04 2.69
N LEU A 92 11.24 13.71 2.73
CA LEU A 92 11.96 12.90 1.75
C LEU A 92 11.10 11.76 1.22
N SER A 93 11.42 11.33 0.01
CA SER A 93 10.83 10.14 -0.62
C SER A 93 11.91 9.25 -1.23
N VAL A 94 11.64 7.93 -1.25
CA VAL A 94 12.54 6.94 -1.87
C VAL A 94 11.83 6.29 -3.05
N SER A 95 12.36 6.51 -4.25
CA SER A 95 11.93 5.83 -5.48
C SER A 95 12.50 4.41 -5.53
N LEU A 96 11.66 3.43 -5.88
CA LEU A 96 12.07 2.03 -5.98
C LEU A 96 12.28 1.58 -7.45
N ASP A 97 12.58 2.51 -8.38
CA ASP A 97 12.45 2.25 -9.81
C ASP A 97 13.76 2.28 -10.61
N ALA A 98 14.91 2.63 -10.01
CA ALA A 98 16.18 2.56 -10.72
C ALA A 98 16.51 1.09 -11.06
N ARG A 99 17.24 0.90 -12.17
CA ARG A 99 17.70 -0.40 -12.62
C ARG A 99 19.20 -0.52 -12.38
N LEU A 100 19.63 -1.59 -11.74
CA LEU A 100 21.04 -1.84 -11.44
C LEU A 100 21.85 -1.95 -12.75
N GLY A 101 22.96 -1.21 -12.85
CA GLY A 101 23.78 -1.07 -14.04
C GLY A 101 23.23 -0.09 -15.11
N GLN A 102 22.05 0.50 -14.87
CA GLN A 102 21.41 1.52 -15.73
C GLN A 102 20.77 2.61 -14.86
N GLU A 103 21.28 2.82 -13.66
CA GLU A 103 20.71 3.77 -12.69
C GLU A 103 20.81 5.23 -13.13
N ASP A 104 21.77 5.56 -14.00
CA ASP A 104 22.05 6.95 -14.43
C ASP A 104 20.82 7.61 -15.06
N GLU A 105 20.07 6.90 -15.91
CA GLU A 105 18.82 7.43 -16.49
C GLU A 105 17.81 7.85 -15.42
N HIS A 106 17.68 7.05 -14.36
CA HIS A 106 16.74 7.35 -13.28
C HIS A 106 17.26 8.46 -12.37
N LEU A 107 18.55 8.46 -12.05
CA LEU A 107 19.17 9.50 -11.23
C LEU A 107 19.15 10.87 -11.95
N GLU A 108 19.38 10.89 -13.27
CA GLU A 108 19.22 12.11 -14.06
C GLU A 108 17.78 12.64 -14.07
N PHE A 109 16.80 11.72 -14.13
CA PHE A 109 15.39 12.09 -13.99
C PHE A 109 15.09 12.71 -12.61
N LEU A 110 15.70 12.20 -11.53
CA LEU A 110 15.50 12.69 -10.16
C LEU A 110 16.36 13.93 -9.84
N ARG A 111 17.38 14.23 -10.62
CA ARG A 111 18.38 15.28 -10.36
C ARG A 111 17.81 16.66 -9.96
N PRO A 112 16.71 17.16 -10.57
CA PRO A 112 16.13 18.45 -10.16
C PRO A 112 15.66 18.49 -8.69
N HIS A 113 15.45 17.32 -8.08
CA HIS A 113 14.98 17.16 -6.72
C HIS A 113 15.81 16.12 -5.93
N ALA A 114 17.10 16.00 -6.24
CA ALA A 114 18.00 15.03 -5.62
C ALA A 114 18.22 15.25 -4.11
N ASN A 115 17.89 16.43 -3.59
CA ASN A 115 17.85 16.74 -2.15
C ASN A 115 16.59 16.23 -1.44
N ARG A 116 15.55 15.83 -2.19
CA ARG A 116 14.24 15.42 -1.67
C ARG A 116 13.86 14.00 -2.04
N VAL A 117 14.42 13.45 -3.14
CA VAL A 117 14.06 12.13 -3.67
C VAL A 117 15.31 11.29 -3.88
N PHE A 118 15.35 10.14 -3.19
CA PHE A 118 16.43 9.16 -3.25
C PHE A 118 15.99 7.92 -4.02
N SER A 119 16.91 6.98 -4.31
CA SER A 119 16.56 5.81 -5.09
C SER A 119 17.16 4.51 -4.57
N PHE A 120 16.36 3.44 -4.70
CA PHE A 120 16.77 2.05 -4.67
C PHE A 120 16.93 1.52 -6.10
N VAL A 121 17.74 0.47 -6.27
CA VAL A 121 17.90 -0.23 -7.55
C VAL A 121 17.21 -1.58 -7.55
N ASN A 122 16.72 -2.00 -8.71
CA ASN A 122 16.21 -3.33 -9.00
C ASN A 122 17.20 -4.10 -9.88
N LEU A 123 17.32 -5.42 -9.69
CA LEU A 123 18.06 -6.26 -10.61
C LEU A 123 17.30 -6.40 -11.94
N ASP A 124 18.05 -6.37 -13.04
CA ASP A 124 17.51 -6.70 -14.35
C ASP A 124 17.79 -8.18 -14.66
N PHE A 125 16.86 -9.04 -14.29
CA PHE A 125 16.97 -10.47 -14.49
C PHE A 125 16.97 -10.88 -15.97
N LYS A 126 16.36 -10.06 -16.81
CA LYS A 126 16.19 -10.37 -18.22
C LYS A 126 17.33 -9.80 -19.08
N GLY A 127 17.77 -8.57 -18.82
CA GLY A 127 18.69 -7.84 -19.70
C GLY A 127 18.11 -7.72 -21.10
N ASP A 128 18.96 -7.94 -22.12
CA ASP A 128 18.57 -7.95 -23.53
C ASP A 128 17.97 -9.28 -24.00
N GLY A 129 17.74 -10.22 -23.10
CA GLY A 129 17.20 -11.55 -23.39
C GLY A 129 15.76 -11.52 -23.93
N LYS A 130 15.43 -12.44 -24.82
CA LYS A 130 14.10 -12.57 -25.43
C LYS A 130 13.07 -13.05 -24.40
N SER A 131 11.89 -12.40 -24.36
CA SER A 131 10.88 -12.64 -23.31
C SER A 131 10.39 -14.09 -23.23
N ASN A 132 10.36 -14.81 -24.33
CA ASN A 132 9.90 -16.20 -24.44
C ASN A 132 11.03 -17.24 -24.39
N LEU A 133 12.29 -16.81 -24.26
CA LEU A 133 13.49 -17.69 -24.27
C LEU A 133 14.30 -17.44 -22.98
N PRO A 134 13.90 -18.04 -21.83
CA PRO A 134 14.57 -17.81 -20.53
C PRO A 134 16.07 -18.09 -20.54
N GLU A 135 16.54 -19.03 -21.37
CA GLU A 135 17.97 -19.33 -21.55
C GLU A 135 18.80 -18.14 -22.04
N THR A 136 18.16 -17.16 -22.68
CA THR A 136 18.80 -15.91 -23.13
C THR A 136 18.83 -14.82 -22.05
N TRP A 137 18.15 -15.03 -20.93
CA TRP A 137 18.05 -13.98 -19.90
C TRP A 137 19.35 -13.82 -19.13
N ALA A 138 19.64 -12.57 -18.75
CA ALA A 138 20.87 -12.22 -18.05
C ALA A 138 21.09 -13.06 -16.79
N CYS A 139 20.03 -13.33 -16.00
CA CYS A 139 20.13 -14.13 -14.77
C CYS A 139 20.54 -15.60 -14.99
N ASN A 140 20.51 -16.08 -16.23
CA ASN A 140 20.91 -17.43 -16.62
C ASN A 140 22.30 -17.45 -17.29
N GLN A 141 22.94 -16.29 -17.47
CA GLN A 141 24.29 -16.23 -18.02
C GLN A 141 25.35 -16.40 -16.94
N PRO A 142 26.49 -17.01 -17.27
CA PRO A 142 27.62 -17.13 -16.33
C PRO A 142 28.04 -15.79 -15.75
N GLY A 143 28.27 -15.74 -14.44
CA GLY A 143 28.77 -14.53 -13.77
C GLY A 143 27.73 -13.46 -13.46
N PHE A 144 26.45 -13.65 -13.78
CA PHE A 144 25.41 -12.66 -13.53
C PHE A 144 25.45 -12.07 -12.11
N VAL A 145 25.45 -12.92 -11.08
CA VAL A 145 25.44 -12.44 -9.67
C VAL A 145 26.72 -11.67 -9.35
N ARG A 146 27.89 -12.12 -9.84
CA ARG A 146 29.16 -11.38 -9.68
C ARG A 146 29.09 -10.00 -10.30
N THR A 147 28.60 -9.91 -11.53
CA THR A 147 28.38 -8.61 -12.21
C THR A 147 27.42 -7.72 -11.44
N CYS A 148 26.31 -8.27 -10.91
CA CYS A 148 25.40 -7.49 -10.06
C CYS A 148 26.07 -6.97 -8.79
N VAL A 149 26.96 -7.74 -8.14
CA VAL A 149 27.71 -7.28 -6.96
C VAL A 149 28.67 -6.13 -7.32
N GLU A 150 29.38 -6.22 -8.45
CA GLU A 150 30.27 -5.16 -8.93
C GLU A 150 29.46 -3.88 -9.23
N GLN A 151 28.37 -4.01 -9.97
CA GLN A 151 27.45 -2.90 -10.26
C GLN A 151 26.87 -2.27 -9.01
N LEU A 152 26.56 -3.07 -7.97
CA LEU A 152 26.01 -2.57 -6.72
C LEU A 152 27.00 -1.64 -5.97
N LYS A 153 28.30 -1.94 -6.02
CA LYS A 153 29.35 -1.07 -5.49
C LYS A 153 29.37 0.29 -6.19
N VAL A 154 29.28 0.27 -7.53
CA VAL A 154 29.23 1.50 -8.34
C VAL A 154 27.92 2.28 -8.05
N ALA A 155 26.78 1.61 -8.01
CA ALA A 155 25.50 2.24 -7.72
C ALA A 155 25.49 2.95 -6.35
N LYS A 156 26.09 2.34 -5.33
CA LYS A 156 26.27 2.99 -4.01
C LYS A 156 27.07 4.29 -4.12
N GLN A 157 28.17 4.29 -4.88
CA GLN A 157 29.01 5.49 -5.10
C GLN A 157 28.23 6.61 -5.80
N LYS A 158 27.24 6.26 -6.63
CA LYS A 158 26.32 7.19 -7.30
C LYS A 158 25.15 7.68 -6.42
N GLY A 159 25.09 7.27 -5.15
CA GLY A 159 24.07 7.73 -4.22
C GLY A 159 22.82 6.84 -4.13
N ILE A 160 22.86 5.61 -4.65
CA ILE A 160 21.81 4.61 -4.40
C ILE A 160 21.84 4.22 -2.92
N VAL A 161 20.66 4.20 -2.27
CA VAL A 161 20.54 4.00 -0.82
C VAL A 161 19.97 2.63 -0.43
N GLY A 162 19.66 1.75 -1.38
CA GLY A 162 19.17 0.39 -1.12
C GLY A 162 18.80 -0.38 -2.38
N VAL A 163 18.28 -1.58 -2.20
CA VAL A 163 17.92 -2.51 -3.27
C VAL A 163 16.46 -2.91 -3.17
N LYS A 164 15.76 -3.01 -4.31
CA LYS A 164 14.39 -3.52 -4.42
C LYS A 164 14.38 -4.88 -5.10
N PHE A 165 13.70 -5.84 -4.49
CA PHE A 165 13.24 -7.05 -5.17
C PHE A 165 11.74 -6.99 -5.36
N PHE A 166 11.30 -7.08 -6.61
CA PHE A 166 9.90 -7.09 -6.98
C PHE A 166 9.37 -8.53 -7.04
N LYS A 167 8.07 -8.71 -6.88
CA LYS A 167 7.42 -10.04 -6.83
C LYS A 167 7.64 -10.92 -8.07
N SER A 168 8.07 -10.33 -9.19
CA SER A 168 8.50 -11.12 -10.35
C SER A 168 9.60 -12.13 -10.01
N PHE A 169 10.48 -11.81 -9.05
CA PHE A 169 11.44 -12.76 -8.48
C PHE A 169 10.71 -13.76 -7.57
N GLY A 170 10.57 -14.97 -8.04
CA GLY A 170 9.77 -16.03 -7.43
C GLY A 170 8.43 -16.32 -8.11
N LEU A 171 7.86 -15.35 -8.87
CA LEU A 171 6.56 -15.53 -9.55
C LEU A 171 6.64 -15.59 -11.08
N SER A 172 7.69 -15.04 -11.71
CA SER A 172 7.79 -15.01 -13.16
C SER A 172 9.21 -15.14 -13.72
N VAL A 173 10.24 -14.83 -12.92
CA VAL A 173 11.62 -15.01 -13.36
C VAL A 173 11.96 -16.51 -13.43
N ARG A 174 12.55 -16.94 -14.56
CA ARG A 174 12.74 -18.37 -14.86
C ARG A 174 14.20 -18.73 -15.07
N ASN A 175 14.52 -19.95 -14.70
CA ASN A 175 15.75 -20.63 -15.08
C ASN A 175 15.76 -20.93 -16.60
N ALA A 176 16.93 -21.22 -17.16
CA ALA A 176 17.10 -21.60 -18.57
C ALA A 176 16.21 -22.79 -19.00
N ASN A 177 15.91 -23.71 -18.08
CA ASN A 177 15.01 -24.84 -18.32
C ASN A 177 13.51 -24.50 -18.17
N GLY A 178 13.16 -23.22 -18.01
CA GLY A 178 11.78 -22.75 -17.87
C GLY A 178 11.17 -22.84 -16.47
N SER A 179 11.83 -23.49 -15.49
CA SER A 179 11.35 -23.53 -14.09
C SER A 179 11.48 -22.14 -13.43
N LEU A 180 10.62 -21.82 -12.45
CA LEU A 180 10.74 -20.56 -11.70
C LEU A 180 12.03 -20.52 -10.87
N ILE A 181 12.70 -19.37 -10.84
CA ILE A 181 13.77 -19.12 -9.89
C ILE A 181 13.16 -18.90 -8.51
N LYS A 182 13.61 -19.68 -7.53
CA LYS A 182 13.15 -19.55 -6.14
C LYS A 182 13.75 -18.30 -5.48
N ILE A 183 13.02 -17.66 -4.58
CA ILE A 183 13.49 -16.48 -3.84
C ILE A 183 14.74 -16.81 -3.03
N ASP A 184 14.84 -18.01 -2.48
CA ASP A 184 15.95 -18.51 -1.67
C ASP A 184 16.98 -19.32 -2.45
N ASP A 185 17.03 -19.16 -3.77
CA ASP A 185 18.03 -19.79 -4.63
C ASP A 185 19.44 -19.36 -4.16
N PRO A 186 20.32 -20.30 -3.78
CA PRO A 186 21.62 -19.98 -3.22
C PRO A 186 22.57 -19.26 -4.17
N ARG A 187 22.28 -19.23 -5.48
CA ARG A 187 23.06 -18.42 -6.43
C ARG A 187 23.09 -16.93 -6.05
N PHE A 188 22.05 -16.44 -5.38
CA PHE A 188 21.95 -15.03 -4.98
C PHE A 188 22.56 -14.74 -3.59
N ASP A 189 23.04 -15.74 -2.86
CA ASP A 189 23.65 -15.53 -1.53
C ASP A 189 24.81 -14.51 -1.55
N PRO A 190 25.73 -14.51 -2.55
CA PRO A 190 26.78 -13.49 -2.62
C PRO A 190 26.22 -12.06 -2.80
N PHE A 191 25.07 -11.91 -3.48
CA PHE A 191 24.42 -10.60 -3.66
C PHE A 191 23.81 -10.11 -2.33
N TRP A 192 23.12 -11.00 -1.59
CA TRP A 192 22.58 -10.63 -0.29
C TRP A 192 23.68 -10.22 0.68
N ASN A 193 24.78 -10.96 0.73
CA ASN A 193 25.94 -10.63 1.56
C ASN A 193 26.52 -9.26 1.18
N ALA A 194 26.72 -9.00 -0.11
CA ALA A 194 27.22 -7.70 -0.60
C ALA A 194 26.30 -6.54 -0.20
N CYS A 195 24.97 -6.72 -0.20
CA CYS A 195 24.04 -5.71 0.30
C CYS A 195 24.34 -5.37 1.78
N GLY A 196 24.57 -6.38 2.62
CA GLY A 196 24.92 -6.20 4.04
C GLY A 196 26.26 -5.49 4.23
N GLU A 197 27.32 -5.96 3.54
CA GLU A 197 28.67 -5.37 3.57
C GLU A 197 28.68 -3.90 3.11
N LEU A 198 27.85 -3.58 2.14
CA LEU A 198 27.71 -2.22 1.63
C LEU A 198 26.73 -1.36 2.48
N GLY A 199 26.05 -1.92 3.48
CA GLY A 199 25.04 -1.21 4.26
C GLY A 199 23.85 -0.75 3.42
N LEU A 200 23.49 -1.50 2.36
CA LEU A 200 22.35 -1.26 1.51
C LEU A 200 21.19 -2.17 1.92
N PRO A 201 20.14 -1.68 2.58
CA PRO A 201 18.99 -2.50 2.94
C PRO A 201 18.24 -2.97 1.69
N VAL A 202 17.60 -4.13 1.82
CA VAL A 202 16.87 -4.78 0.74
C VAL A 202 15.38 -4.79 1.02
N ILE A 203 14.60 -4.05 0.24
CA ILE A 203 13.13 -4.11 0.32
C ILE A 203 12.60 -5.25 -0.56
N MET A 204 11.86 -6.17 0.04
CA MET A 204 11.35 -7.37 -0.61
C MET A 204 9.82 -7.35 -0.74
N HIS A 205 9.34 -7.30 -1.98
CA HIS A 205 7.94 -7.55 -2.33
C HIS A 205 7.86 -8.93 -2.99
N VAL A 206 7.41 -9.95 -2.27
CA VAL A 206 7.46 -11.35 -2.72
C VAL A 206 6.09 -11.98 -2.96
N ALA A 207 5.05 -11.40 -2.39
CA ALA A 207 3.67 -11.89 -2.52
C ALA A 207 2.68 -10.73 -2.39
N ASP A 208 1.45 -10.96 -2.83
CA ASP A 208 0.31 -10.06 -2.66
C ASP A 208 -0.64 -10.58 -1.55
N PRO A 209 -1.73 -9.88 -1.23
CA PRO A 209 -2.76 -10.32 -0.29
C PRO A 209 -3.27 -11.74 -0.60
N VAL A 210 -3.81 -12.39 0.42
CA VAL A 210 -4.31 -13.78 0.31
C VAL A 210 -5.27 -13.96 -0.88
N ALA A 211 -6.15 -12.99 -1.09
CA ALA A 211 -7.15 -13.01 -2.17
C ALA A 211 -6.56 -13.16 -3.59
N PHE A 212 -5.32 -12.71 -3.81
CA PHE A 212 -4.63 -12.83 -5.12
C PHE A 212 -4.20 -14.27 -5.44
N PHE A 213 -4.22 -15.15 -4.44
CA PHE A 213 -3.88 -16.57 -4.56
C PHE A 213 -5.13 -17.47 -4.43
N GLN A 214 -6.32 -16.88 -4.53
CA GLN A 214 -7.62 -17.54 -4.47
C GLN A 214 -8.37 -17.38 -5.80
N PRO A 215 -9.38 -18.22 -6.10
CA PRO A 215 -10.25 -18.03 -7.26
C PRO A 215 -10.87 -16.64 -7.28
N ILE A 216 -11.03 -16.04 -8.47
CA ILE A 216 -11.76 -14.78 -8.64
C ILE A 216 -13.25 -15.09 -8.76
N ASP A 217 -13.88 -15.40 -7.64
CA ASP A 217 -15.30 -15.75 -7.54
C ASP A 217 -16.04 -14.90 -6.50
N SER A 218 -17.29 -15.23 -6.21
CA SER A 218 -18.15 -14.53 -5.25
C SER A 218 -17.67 -14.55 -3.79
N ARG A 219 -16.65 -15.34 -3.46
CA ARG A 219 -16.05 -15.46 -2.13
C ARG A 219 -14.73 -14.69 -2.00
N ASN A 220 -14.22 -14.15 -3.10
CA ASN A 220 -12.97 -13.41 -3.10
C ASN A 220 -13.20 -12.00 -2.57
N GLU A 221 -12.60 -11.64 -1.42
CA GLU A 221 -12.80 -10.33 -0.79
C GLU A 221 -12.27 -9.16 -1.64
N ARG A 222 -11.41 -9.45 -2.64
CA ARG A 222 -10.84 -8.47 -3.58
C ARG A 222 -11.41 -8.61 -4.98
N TRP A 223 -12.64 -9.10 -5.07
CA TRP A 223 -13.28 -9.33 -6.37
C TRP A 223 -13.34 -8.06 -7.21
N GLU A 224 -13.62 -6.89 -6.62
CA GLU A 224 -13.69 -5.62 -7.33
C GLU A 224 -12.35 -5.24 -7.99
N GLU A 225 -11.25 -5.54 -7.33
CA GLU A 225 -9.90 -5.30 -7.84
C GLU A 225 -9.52 -6.34 -8.91
N LEU A 226 -9.64 -7.60 -8.58
CA LEU A 226 -9.16 -8.71 -9.41
C LEU A 226 -10.02 -8.94 -10.64
N SER A 227 -11.33 -8.65 -10.61
CA SER A 227 -12.19 -8.70 -11.78
C SER A 227 -11.81 -7.67 -12.86
N ARG A 228 -11.20 -6.54 -12.46
CA ARG A 228 -10.68 -5.51 -13.38
C ARG A 228 -9.25 -5.81 -13.83
N HIS A 229 -8.50 -6.55 -13.02
CA HIS A 229 -7.10 -6.87 -13.22
C HIS A 229 -6.83 -8.38 -13.05
N PRO A 230 -7.45 -9.25 -13.87
CA PRO A 230 -7.33 -10.71 -13.70
C PRO A 230 -5.88 -11.22 -13.85
N ASN A 231 -5.04 -10.48 -14.56
CA ASN A 231 -3.61 -10.75 -14.69
C ASN A 231 -2.79 -10.47 -13.41
N TRP A 232 -3.40 -9.92 -12.36
CA TRP A 232 -2.77 -9.78 -11.05
C TRP A 232 -2.98 -11.00 -10.16
N SER A 233 -3.84 -11.94 -10.58
CA SER A 233 -4.06 -13.19 -9.86
C SER A 233 -2.87 -14.14 -10.02
N PHE A 234 -2.52 -14.79 -8.91
CA PHE A 234 -1.52 -15.86 -8.82
C PHE A 234 -2.18 -17.19 -8.40
N TYR A 235 -3.45 -17.35 -8.71
CA TYR A 235 -4.18 -18.60 -8.50
C TYR A 235 -3.88 -19.59 -9.62
N GLY A 236 -3.56 -20.84 -9.26
CA GLY A 236 -3.30 -21.95 -10.18
C GLY A 236 -1.92 -22.58 -9.98
N ASP A 237 -1.77 -23.82 -10.50
CA ASP A 237 -0.60 -24.68 -10.29
C ASP A 237 0.69 -24.14 -10.92
N GLN A 238 0.58 -23.17 -11.83
CA GLN A 238 1.73 -22.51 -12.46
C GLN A 238 2.47 -21.55 -11.51
N PHE A 239 1.90 -21.21 -10.36
CA PHE A 239 2.48 -20.35 -9.36
C PHE A 239 2.80 -21.10 -8.07
N PRO A 240 3.87 -20.72 -7.35
CA PRO A 240 4.10 -21.18 -5.98
C PRO A 240 2.97 -20.71 -5.06
N SER A 241 2.67 -21.51 -4.04
CA SER A 241 1.75 -21.04 -3.01
C SER A 241 2.30 -19.78 -2.30
N ARG A 242 1.38 -18.90 -1.87
CA ARG A 242 1.75 -17.73 -1.05
C ARG A 242 2.59 -18.12 0.17
N LYS A 243 2.24 -19.22 0.82
CA LYS A 243 2.97 -19.76 1.99
C LYS A 243 4.44 -20.08 1.63
N GLU A 244 4.68 -20.69 0.47
CA GLU A 244 6.04 -21.03 0.04
C GLU A 244 6.86 -19.77 -0.30
N LEU A 245 6.27 -18.78 -0.96
CA LEU A 245 6.95 -17.50 -1.25
C LEU A 245 7.40 -16.78 0.03
N LEU A 246 6.52 -16.70 1.03
CA LEU A 246 6.83 -16.09 2.32
C LEU A 246 7.87 -16.91 3.11
N ALA A 247 7.80 -18.25 3.03
CA ALA A 247 8.77 -19.11 3.67
C ALA A 247 10.16 -18.99 3.01
N ALA A 248 10.22 -18.94 1.67
CA ALA A 248 11.47 -18.74 0.92
C ALA A 248 12.13 -17.40 1.27
N ARG A 249 11.36 -16.29 1.31
CA ARG A 249 11.85 -15.00 1.80
C ARG A 249 12.44 -15.11 3.22
N ASN A 250 11.73 -15.78 4.12
CA ASN A 250 12.17 -15.91 5.50
C ASN A 250 13.46 -16.75 5.63
N ARG A 251 13.67 -17.75 4.75
CA ARG A 251 14.95 -18.50 4.69
C ARG A 251 16.10 -17.60 4.25
N VAL A 252 15.90 -16.69 3.29
CA VAL A 252 16.89 -15.68 2.91
C VAL A 252 17.22 -14.78 4.10
N ILE A 253 16.22 -14.20 4.76
CA ILE A 253 16.42 -13.31 5.92
C ILE A 253 17.22 -14.02 7.03
N ALA A 254 16.89 -15.28 7.34
CA ALA A 254 17.59 -16.08 8.34
C ALA A 254 19.04 -16.39 7.98
N ARG A 255 19.31 -16.62 6.67
CA ARG A 255 20.63 -16.99 6.16
C ARG A 255 21.61 -15.83 6.06
N HIS A 256 21.09 -14.58 6.02
CA HIS A 256 21.88 -13.36 5.86
C HIS A 256 21.65 -12.36 7.00
N PRO A 257 22.08 -12.69 8.25
CA PRO A 257 21.82 -11.85 9.43
C PRO A 257 22.54 -10.48 9.38
N GLY A 258 23.62 -10.36 8.58
CA GLY A 258 24.34 -9.10 8.35
C GLY A 258 23.63 -8.14 7.37
N THR A 259 22.57 -8.57 6.70
CA THR A 259 21.80 -7.77 5.74
C THR A 259 20.49 -7.34 6.35
N THR A 260 20.18 -6.05 6.28
CA THR A 260 18.87 -5.53 6.69
C THR A 260 17.85 -5.76 5.59
N PHE A 261 16.75 -6.44 5.92
CA PHE A 261 15.63 -6.65 5.00
C PHE A 261 14.43 -5.82 5.41
N ILE A 262 13.76 -5.22 4.42
CA ILE A 262 12.52 -4.48 4.59
C ILE A 262 11.40 -5.28 3.93
N GLY A 263 10.49 -5.79 4.73
CA GLY A 263 9.29 -6.47 4.24
C GLY A 263 8.29 -5.47 3.69
N ALA A 264 8.23 -5.35 2.37
CA ALA A 264 7.28 -4.46 1.69
C ALA A 264 5.83 -4.82 2.06
N HIS A 265 4.96 -3.80 2.07
CA HIS A 265 3.53 -4.00 2.26
C HIS A 265 3.20 -4.81 3.53
N PHE A 266 3.75 -4.40 4.66
CA PHE A 266 3.62 -5.09 5.95
C PHE A 266 4.14 -6.53 5.91
N ALA A 267 5.34 -6.71 5.33
CA ALA A 267 5.95 -8.00 5.01
C ALA A 267 5.03 -8.91 4.16
N ASN A 268 4.22 -8.31 3.26
CA ASN A 268 3.22 -8.97 2.42
C ASN A 268 2.19 -9.81 3.22
N ASN A 269 1.89 -9.46 4.47
CA ASN A 269 1.00 -10.25 5.33
C ASN A 269 0.18 -9.37 6.29
N GLY A 270 -0.34 -8.24 5.80
CA GLY A 270 -1.15 -7.30 6.58
C GLY A 270 -2.47 -7.88 7.11
N GLU A 271 -2.89 -9.05 6.61
CA GLU A 271 -4.08 -9.77 7.05
C GLU A 271 -3.84 -10.61 8.32
N ASP A 272 -2.57 -10.97 8.63
CA ASP A 272 -2.21 -11.80 9.79
C ASP A 272 -1.05 -11.18 10.58
N LEU A 273 -1.38 -10.23 11.46
CA LEU A 273 -0.42 -9.51 12.28
C LEU A 273 0.27 -10.40 13.32
N VAL A 274 -0.37 -11.49 13.74
CA VAL A 274 0.24 -12.45 14.68
C VAL A 274 1.45 -13.12 14.03
N THR A 275 1.29 -13.57 12.79
CA THR A 275 2.38 -14.18 12.03
C THR A 275 3.50 -13.17 11.72
N VAL A 276 3.16 -11.93 11.34
CA VAL A 276 4.18 -10.87 11.13
C VAL A 276 4.94 -10.59 12.42
N GLY A 277 4.25 -10.53 13.57
CA GLY A 277 4.90 -10.36 14.87
C GLY A 277 5.91 -11.48 15.18
N LYS A 278 5.54 -12.75 14.93
CA LYS A 278 6.47 -13.89 15.09
C LYS A 278 7.71 -13.77 14.20
N TRP A 279 7.57 -13.22 12.98
CA TRP A 279 8.72 -12.97 12.10
C TRP A 279 9.63 -11.87 12.65
N LEU A 280 9.05 -10.76 13.14
CA LEU A 280 9.83 -9.68 13.75
C LEU A 280 10.54 -10.14 15.04
N ASP A 281 9.90 -10.98 15.85
CA ASP A 281 10.53 -11.56 17.06
C ASP A 281 11.68 -12.52 16.71
N ARG A 282 11.56 -13.26 15.58
CA ARG A 282 12.55 -14.24 15.13
C ARG A 282 13.72 -13.65 14.34
N TYR A 283 13.46 -12.61 13.54
CA TYR A 283 14.45 -12.04 12.61
C TYR A 283 14.79 -10.60 13.00
N PRO A 284 15.87 -10.36 13.77
CA PRO A 284 16.26 -9.02 14.20
C PRO A 284 16.61 -8.09 13.03
N ASN A 285 17.03 -8.63 11.90
CA ASN A 285 17.35 -7.92 10.66
C ASN A 285 16.15 -7.68 9.71
N LEU A 286 14.93 -8.02 10.12
CA LEU A 286 13.70 -7.71 9.38
C LEU A 286 13.05 -6.42 9.91
N ILE A 287 12.81 -5.46 9.05
CA ILE A 287 12.01 -4.25 9.25
C ILE A 287 10.79 -4.36 8.33
N ILE A 288 9.72 -3.63 8.59
CA ILE A 288 8.53 -3.60 7.72
C ILE A 288 8.12 -2.18 7.39
N GLU A 289 7.34 -2.00 6.32
CA GLU A 289 6.72 -0.72 5.98
C GLU A 289 5.24 -0.91 5.60
N ILE A 290 4.47 0.18 5.65
CA ILE A 290 2.99 0.14 5.60
C ILE A 290 2.40 0.45 4.22
N ALA A 291 3.20 0.57 3.17
CA ALA A 291 2.74 0.96 1.84
C ALA A 291 1.57 0.09 1.36
N SER A 292 0.51 0.76 0.90
CA SER A 292 -0.72 0.12 0.41
C SER A 292 -1.39 -0.85 1.39
N ARG A 293 -1.21 -0.70 2.73
CA ARG A 293 -1.79 -1.62 3.73
C ARG A 293 -2.68 -0.97 4.79
N ILE A 294 -2.96 0.33 4.68
CA ILE A 294 -3.91 0.97 5.62
C ILE A 294 -5.32 0.38 5.53
N ASN A 295 -5.66 -0.21 4.40
CA ASN A 295 -6.95 -0.86 4.17
C ASN A 295 -7.10 -2.22 4.88
N GLU A 296 -6.03 -3.04 5.02
CA GLU A 296 -6.06 -4.23 5.86
C GLU A 296 -5.92 -3.88 7.34
N LEU A 297 -4.96 -3.01 7.65
CA LEU A 297 -4.67 -2.60 9.03
C LEU A 297 -5.85 -1.86 9.67
N GLY A 298 -6.52 -0.98 8.92
CA GLY A 298 -7.66 -0.22 9.40
C GLY A 298 -8.95 -1.03 9.57
N ARG A 299 -9.04 -2.25 9.02
CA ARG A 299 -10.14 -3.19 9.31
C ARG A 299 -9.95 -3.96 10.63
N GLN A 300 -8.74 -3.89 11.22
CA GLN A 300 -8.39 -4.53 12.48
C GLN A 300 -7.71 -3.54 13.45
N PRO A 301 -8.35 -2.38 13.76
CA PRO A 301 -7.69 -1.24 14.40
C PRO A 301 -7.11 -1.55 15.78
N TYR A 302 -7.79 -2.36 16.58
CA TYR A 302 -7.32 -2.73 17.93
C TYR A 302 -6.05 -3.60 17.87
N THR A 303 -6.02 -4.57 16.97
CA THR A 303 -4.85 -5.43 16.76
C THR A 303 -3.72 -4.64 16.14
N ALA A 304 -4.00 -3.81 15.13
CA ALA A 304 -3.02 -2.95 14.48
C ALA A 304 -2.38 -1.99 15.49
N ARG A 305 -3.19 -1.29 16.32
CA ARG A 305 -2.65 -0.40 17.35
C ARG A 305 -1.72 -1.13 18.33
N LYS A 306 -2.12 -2.29 18.87
CA LYS A 306 -1.29 -3.09 19.77
C LYS A 306 0.02 -3.51 19.09
N PHE A 307 -0.05 -3.88 17.81
CA PHE A 307 1.10 -4.24 17.01
C PHE A 307 2.08 -3.08 16.83
N PHE A 308 1.58 -1.90 16.45
CA PHE A 308 2.42 -0.69 16.30
C PHE A 308 3.09 -0.29 17.61
N LEU A 309 2.39 -0.35 18.74
CA LEU A 309 2.96 -0.05 20.05
C LEU A 309 4.08 -1.04 20.43
N LYS A 310 3.89 -2.34 20.15
CA LYS A 310 4.88 -3.38 20.45
C LYS A 310 6.12 -3.29 19.54
N TYR A 311 5.91 -3.12 18.24
CA TYR A 311 6.96 -3.17 17.22
C TYR A 311 7.33 -1.79 16.67
N GLN A 312 7.11 -0.72 17.44
CA GLN A 312 7.29 0.67 17.03
C GLN A 312 8.67 1.00 16.43
N ASP A 313 9.72 0.26 16.80
CA ASP A 313 11.09 0.43 16.30
C ASP A 313 11.37 -0.37 15.01
N ARG A 314 10.36 -1.05 14.47
CA ARG A 314 10.49 -1.98 13.34
C ARG A 314 9.57 -1.62 12.18
N ILE A 315 8.84 -0.51 12.24
CA ILE A 315 7.85 -0.10 11.25
C ILE A 315 8.25 1.24 10.65
N MET A 316 8.27 1.35 9.31
CA MET A 316 8.52 2.57 8.58
C MET A 316 7.26 3.02 7.82
N PHE A 317 7.17 4.31 7.56
CA PHE A 317 6.15 4.90 6.70
C PHE A 317 6.50 4.67 5.23
N GLY A 318 5.51 4.26 4.43
CA GLY A 318 5.58 4.11 3.01
C GLY A 318 4.17 4.17 2.41
N THR A 319 4.03 4.60 1.16
CA THR A 319 2.72 4.79 0.55
C THR A 319 2.46 3.95 -0.69
N ASP A 320 3.49 3.48 -1.39
CA ASP A 320 3.40 2.91 -2.76
C ASP A 320 2.92 3.96 -3.78
N GLY A 321 3.23 5.24 -3.47
CA GLY A 321 2.89 6.42 -4.28
C GLY A 321 3.67 6.52 -5.60
N PRO A 322 3.62 7.67 -6.26
CA PRO A 322 3.06 8.94 -5.77
C PRO A 322 1.52 8.94 -5.70
N TRP A 323 0.98 9.60 -4.71
CA TRP A 323 -0.46 9.76 -4.51
C TRP A 323 -0.87 11.23 -4.43
N PRO A 324 -2.11 11.60 -4.83
CA PRO A 324 -2.66 12.93 -4.59
C PRO A 324 -2.91 13.16 -3.09
N GLU A 325 -3.01 14.43 -2.70
CA GLU A 325 -3.18 14.89 -1.31
C GLU A 325 -4.32 14.14 -0.56
N LEU A 326 -5.48 14.01 -1.20
CA LEU A 326 -6.63 13.33 -0.60
C LEU A 326 -6.31 11.87 -0.25
N ARG A 327 -5.49 11.18 -1.07
CA ARG A 327 -5.07 9.81 -0.77
C ARG A 327 -4.08 9.77 0.39
N LEU A 328 -3.19 10.74 0.49
CA LEU A 328 -2.24 10.89 1.59
C LEU A 328 -2.96 11.18 2.91
N SER A 329 -4.02 12.01 2.89
CA SER A 329 -4.80 12.32 4.09
C SER A 329 -5.40 11.09 4.78
N TYR A 330 -5.71 10.03 4.04
CA TYR A 330 -6.19 8.77 4.65
C TYR A 330 -5.09 8.07 5.47
N TYR A 331 -3.79 8.21 5.11
CA TYR A 331 -2.69 7.70 5.92
C TYR A 331 -2.57 8.48 7.23
N TRP A 332 -2.66 9.81 7.17
CA TRP A 332 -2.61 10.65 8.37
C TRP A 332 -3.78 10.33 9.28
N ARG A 333 -4.98 10.28 8.73
CA ARG A 333 -6.20 9.96 9.47
C ARG A 333 -6.13 8.56 10.10
N PHE A 334 -5.62 7.56 9.39
CA PHE A 334 -5.42 6.22 9.91
C PHE A 334 -4.45 6.18 11.09
N LEU A 335 -3.30 6.85 10.99
CA LEU A 335 -2.24 6.77 12.00
C LEU A 335 -2.50 7.66 13.22
N GLU A 336 -3.07 8.86 13.01
CA GLU A 336 -3.10 9.93 14.00
C GLU A 336 -4.44 10.07 14.74
N THR A 337 -5.55 9.50 14.22
CA THR A 337 -6.88 9.70 14.79
C THR A 337 -7.50 8.40 15.31
N TYR A 338 -8.58 8.55 16.06
CA TYR A 338 -9.49 7.46 16.43
C TYR A 338 -10.79 7.51 15.60
N ASP A 339 -10.76 8.13 14.43
CA ASP A 339 -11.91 8.20 13.55
C ASP A 339 -12.39 6.81 13.14
N GLU A 340 -13.71 6.67 13.04
CA GLU A 340 -14.35 5.40 12.75
C GLU A 340 -14.97 5.39 11.35
N TYR A 341 -15.00 4.22 10.75
CA TYR A 341 -15.79 3.90 9.56
C TYR A 341 -15.62 4.90 8.40
N PHE A 342 -14.39 5.29 8.06
CA PHE A 342 -14.09 6.21 6.97
C PHE A 342 -13.55 5.51 5.73
N PRO A 343 -13.63 6.12 4.53
CA PRO A 343 -13.10 5.55 3.30
C PRO A 343 -11.57 5.48 3.34
N TYR A 344 -11.00 4.49 2.68
CA TYR A 344 -9.56 4.39 2.44
C TYR A 344 -9.17 4.88 1.04
N SER A 345 -10.14 5.27 0.22
CA SER A 345 -9.96 5.77 -1.14
C SER A 345 -11.08 6.75 -1.48
N GLU A 346 -10.76 7.69 -2.36
CA GLU A 346 -11.69 8.65 -2.96
C GLU A 346 -12.60 8.03 -4.04
N LYS A 347 -12.28 6.83 -4.51
CA LYS A 347 -13.02 6.16 -5.60
C LYS A 347 -14.30 5.52 -5.10
N SER A 348 -15.35 5.58 -5.94
CA SER A 348 -16.60 4.85 -5.75
C SER A 348 -16.89 4.04 -7.02
N PRO A 349 -17.04 2.70 -6.93
CA PRO A 349 -16.77 1.88 -5.75
C PRO A 349 -15.30 1.90 -5.34
N PRO A 350 -14.97 1.60 -4.07
CA PRO A 350 -13.59 1.51 -3.59
C PRO A 350 -12.78 0.49 -4.41
N PRO A 351 -11.47 0.74 -4.70
CA PRO A 351 -10.73 -0.04 -5.70
C PRO A 351 -10.40 -1.46 -5.29
N GLN A 352 -10.28 -1.75 -3.99
CA GLN A 352 -9.83 -3.04 -3.46
C GLN A 352 -11.00 -3.89 -2.96
N GLY A 353 -11.98 -3.28 -2.27
CA GLY A 353 -13.17 -3.95 -1.76
C GLY A 353 -14.08 -2.98 -1.01
N MET A 354 -15.33 -3.39 -0.82
CA MET A 354 -16.44 -2.58 -0.31
C MET A 354 -16.41 -2.42 1.22
N TRP A 355 -15.27 -2.04 1.80
CA TRP A 355 -15.13 -1.82 3.24
C TRP A 355 -14.74 -0.39 3.60
N ARG A 356 -14.81 -0.09 4.89
CA ARG A 356 -14.34 1.13 5.53
C ARG A 356 -13.23 0.78 6.51
N ILE A 357 -12.46 1.79 6.92
CA ILE A 357 -11.35 1.62 7.85
C ILE A 357 -11.54 2.51 9.09
N TYR A 358 -10.70 2.27 10.09
CA TYR A 358 -10.70 2.94 11.37
C TYR A 358 -9.31 3.45 11.70
N GLY A 359 -9.22 4.60 12.34
CA GLY A 359 -7.97 5.15 12.84
C GLY A 359 -7.43 4.38 14.04
N ILE A 360 -6.10 4.41 14.21
CA ILE A 360 -5.43 3.70 15.32
C ILE A 360 -4.82 4.65 16.36
N GLY A 361 -4.89 5.96 16.16
CA GLY A 361 -4.54 7.01 17.12
C GLY A 361 -3.20 6.77 17.82
N LEU A 362 -2.11 6.69 17.06
CA LEU A 362 -0.78 6.42 17.64
C LEU A 362 -0.29 7.58 18.50
N PRO A 363 0.37 7.31 19.65
CA PRO A 363 1.05 8.35 20.42
C PRO A 363 2.18 9.00 19.63
N ASP A 364 2.47 10.28 19.91
CA ASP A 364 3.47 11.08 19.20
C ASP A 364 4.85 10.40 19.11
N LYS A 365 5.34 9.82 20.22
CA LYS A 365 6.61 9.08 20.24
C LYS A 365 6.65 7.88 19.28
N VAL A 366 5.50 7.26 19.02
CA VAL A 366 5.38 6.15 18.07
C VAL A 366 5.26 6.69 16.64
N LEU A 367 4.48 7.76 16.44
CA LEU A 367 4.37 8.44 15.14
C LEU A 367 5.74 8.91 14.65
N GLU A 368 6.56 9.56 15.49
CA GLU A 368 7.92 9.96 15.11
C GLU A 368 8.78 8.78 14.64
N LYS A 369 8.70 7.63 15.33
CA LYS A 369 9.44 6.43 14.94
C LYS A 369 8.99 5.91 13.58
N VAL A 370 7.68 5.79 13.36
CA VAL A 370 7.11 5.32 12.11
C VAL A 370 7.38 6.29 10.96
N TYR A 371 7.23 7.59 11.19
CA TYR A 371 7.32 8.61 10.18
C TYR A 371 8.74 8.88 9.68
N PHE A 372 9.74 8.91 10.58
CA PHE A 372 11.10 9.26 10.17
C PHE A 372 12.23 8.58 10.94
N ARG A 373 12.12 8.37 12.28
CA ARG A 373 13.27 7.90 13.07
C ARG A 373 13.77 6.52 12.63
N ASN A 374 12.85 5.59 12.33
CA ASN A 374 13.22 4.26 11.85
C ASN A 374 13.84 4.32 10.46
N ALA A 375 13.31 5.16 9.55
CA ALA A 375 13.87 5.35 8.22
C ALA A 375 15.29 5.90 8.30
N LEU A 376 15.55 6.91 9.13
CA LEU A 376 16.90 7.48 9.32
C LEU A 376 17.88 6.47 9.91
N ARG A 377 17.43 5.61 10.82
CA ARG A 377 18.28 4.54 11.40
C ARG A 377 18.64 3.47 10.35
N ILE A 378 17.72 3.12 9.47
CA ILE A 378 17.91 2.07 8.45
C ILE A 378 18.61 2.62 7.20
N LEU A 379 18.40 3.89 6.88
CA LEU A 379 18.93 4.61 5.73
C LEU A 379 19.72 5.85 6.22
N PRO A 380 20.88 5.68 6.86
CA PRO A 380 21.60 6.81 7.48
C PRO A 380 22.02 7.89 6.48
N ALA A 381 22.17 7.55 5.19
CA ALA A 381 22.43 8.51 4.12
C ALA A 381 21.31 9.57 3.97
N LEU A 382 20.12 9.36 4.52
CA LEU A 382 19.02 10.32 4.50
C LEU A 382 19.08 11.34 5.65
N SER A 383 20.00 11.21 6.61
CA SER A 383 19.97 12.00 7.86
C SER A 383 20.20 13.50 7.61
N GLU A 384 21.27 13.84 6.90
CA GLU A 384 21.59 15.24 6.56
C GLU A 384 20.55 15.85 5.59
N PRO A 385 20.18 15.17 4.47
CA PRO A 385 19.11 15.65 3.60
C PRO A 385 17.77 15.87 4.31
N TYR A 386 17.41 15.00 5.26
CA TYR A 386 16.19 15.16 6.05
C TYR A 386 16.21 16.42 6.90
N GLN A 387 17.32 16.69 7.60
CA GLN A 387 17.45 17.88 8.42
C GLN A 387 17.35 19.16 7.57
N SER A 388 18.04 19.18 6.42
CA SER A 388 18.01 20.30 5.47
C SER A 388 16.60 20.54 4.92
N ALA A 389 15.92 19.47 4.46
CA ALA A 389 14.56 19.58 3.96
C ALA A 389 13.56 20.04 5.03
N VAL A 390 13.71 19.60 6.28
CA VAL A 390 12.85 20.04 7.39
C VAL A 390 13.08 21.53 7.72
N GLN A 391 14.31 22.01 7.66
CA GLN A 391 14.61 23.43 7.86
C GLN A 391 14.00 24.29 6.75
N GLU A 392 14.17 23.90 5.49
CA GLU A 392 13.58 24.57 4.33
C GLU A 392 12.06 24.65 4.46
N LEU A 393 11.40 23.50 4.71
CA LEU A 393 9.93 23.42 4.84
C LEU A 393 9.33 24.13 6.04
N LYS A 394 10.14 24.46 7.05
CA LYS A 394 9.70 25.28 8.20
C LYS A 394 9.84 26.77 7.92
N SER A 395 10.75 27.15 7.03
CA SER A 395 10.98 28.57 6.67
C SER A 395 10.08 29.06 5.52
N ASP A 396 9.46 28.13 4.79
CA ASP A 396 8.50 28.43 3.72
C ASP A 396 7.07 28.25 4.30
N PRO A 397 6.34 29.35 4.59
CA PRO A 397 5.07 29.31 5.30
C PRO A 397 3.88 28.80 4.47
#